data_ec90956722e5a7363b535dd3034beaa0
#
_entry.id   ec90956722e5a7363b535dd3034beaa0
#
_cell.length_a   1.000
_cell.length_b   1.000
_cell.length_c   1.000
_cell.angle_alpha   90.00
_cell.angle_beta   90.00
_cell.angle_gamma   90.00
#
_symmetry.space_group_name_H-M   'P 1'
#
loop_
_entity.id
_entity.type
_entity.pdbx_description
1 polymer ?
#
loop_
_entity_poly.entity_id
_entity_poly.type
_entity_poly.pdbx_seq_one_letter_code
_entity_poly.pdbx_strand_id
1 'polypeptide(L)'
;YNAVLSDNIKDSSPSLDFLKRITDNFFFQLERTPSLALERENAIVSYDKIELDEILSDAPFILGGQYLSSEWALSLFDRYLSVFKSDISTYSSSVESYFSSFSSRYKLPSRIFFHLLESKKPEAPFAFMATYSTVGEDGKVHHYPLKYALKEYSSSIEKLAVLISSIKKAAKNSDIISSWLNTGEIFSPIYVSKEEAYAFLMDVPLFEEVGIVTRIPGWWKKRKRNSRINIEIENKGSNCSITSFRPKMVWQGVEITKDEIQDILSRTEGLYLLKGNWIEVDKHSLELLFKEYEELENREISLLSALKLSSGVEKKPFPISIDVENMIKSSIISDLPSYPPQSFTGTLRPYQRDGYRWLMGISRLSLGPLLADDMGLGKTVEILAYLEEVRSRNKDAKVLLIVPASLLGNWG
;
A
#
# COMPACT_ATOMS: atom_id res chain seq x y z
N TYR A 1 22.72 -3.67 3.69
CA TYR A 1 21.53 -4.50 3.88
C TYR A 1 21.65 -5.43 5.10
N ASN A 2 22.84 -5.89 5.49
CA ASN A 2 23.05 -6.78 6.63
C ASN A 2 22.44 -6.25 7.94
N ALA A 3 22.54 -4.93 8.19
CA ALA A 3 21.98 -4.32 9.39
C ALA A 3 20.43 -4.31 9.39
N VAL A 4 19.80 -4.29 8.22
CA VAL A 4 18.33 -4.25 8.07
C VAL A 4 17.73 -5.65 8.18
N LEU A 5 18.49 -6.69 7.82
CA LEU A 5 18.04 -8.07 7.84
C LEU A 5 18.13 -8.76 9.21
N SER A 6 18.85 -8.17 10.16
CA SER A 6 19.04 -8.79 11.49
C SER A 6 17.70 -8.91 12.24
N ASP A 7 17.39 -10.10 12.76
CA ASP A 7 16.18 -10.39 13.55
C ASP A 7 16.13 -9.64 14.90
N ASN A 8 17.20 -8.88 15.24
CA ASN A 8 17.40 -8.24 16.55
C ASN A 8 16.83 -6.81 16.66
N ILE A 9 16.17 -6.27 15.62
CA ILE A 9 15.59 -4.93 15.68
C ILE A 9 14.21 -5.04 16.31
N LYS A 10 14.15 -4.87 17.63
CA LYS A 10 12.90 -4.63 18.37
C LYS A 10 12.66 -3.13 18.42
N ASP A 11 11.44 -2.69 18.13
CA ASP A 11 11.01 -1.27 18.10
C ASP A 11 11.67 -0.43 16.99
N SER A 12 11.47 -0.83 15.73
CA SER A 12 11.94 -0.05 14.58
C SER A 12 11.04 1.15 14.27
N SER A 13 11.66 2.23 13.76
CA SER A 13 10.89 3.37 13.26
C SER A 13 10.11 2.98 11.98
N PRO A 14 8.99 3.66 11.65
CA PRO A 14 8.24 3.38 10.41
C PRO A 14 9.11 3.44 9.14
N SER A 15 10.10 4.34 9.12
CA SER A 15 11.06 4.45 8.02
C SER A 15 11.97 3.23 7.91
N LEU A 16 12.40 2.68 9.04
CA LEU A 16 13.25 1.48 9.05
C LEU A 16 12.44 0.24 8.66
N ASP A 17 11.20 0.12 9.12
CA ASP A 17 10.28 -0.95 8.70
C ASP A 17 10.02 -0.90 7.20
N PHE A 18 9.87 0.29 6.64
CA PHE A 18 9.71 0.47 5.20
C PHE A 18 10.96 0.00 4.43
N LEU A 19 12.16 0.42 4.85
CA LEU A 19 13.41 -0.04 4.25
C LEU A 19 13.61 -1.55 4.39
N LYS A 20 13.19 -2.12 5.52
CA LYS A 20 13.21 -3.56 5.73
C LYS A 20 12.31 -4.29 4.74
N ARG A 21 11.09 -3.81 4.52
CA ARG A 21 10.17 -4.40 3.53
C ARG A 21 10.72 -4.36 2.10
N ILE A 22 11.36 -3.26 1.70
CA ILE A 22 12.05 -3.16 0.40
C ILE A 22 13.19 -4.20 0.33
N THR A 23 14.00 -4.28 1.38
CA THR A 23 15.13 -5.21 1.43
C THR A 23 14.65 -6.67 1.44
N ASP A 24 13.61 -7.00 2.21
CA ASP A 24 12.99 -8.32 2.23
C ASP A 24 12.44 -8.70 0.85
N ASN A 25 11.82 -7.75 0.13
CA ASN A 25 11.35 -7.98 -1.23
C ASN A 25 12.50 -8.28 -2.20
N PHE A 26 13.60 -7.54 -2.11
CA PHE A 26 14.81 -7.83 -2.90
C PHE A 26 15.31 -9.26 -2.69
N PHE A 27 15.50 -9.66 -1.42
CA PHE A 27 15.96 -11.01 -1.10
C PHE A 27 14.97 -12.09 -1.52
N PHE A 28 13.68 -11.82 -1.38
CA PHE A 28 12.64 -12.74 -1.81
C PHE A 28 12.65 -12.95 -3.34
N GLN A 29 12.89 -11.89 -4.12
CA GLN A 29 13.03 -12.01 -5.58
C GLN A 29 14.36 -12.66 -5.98
N LEU A 30 15.44 -12.34 -5.27
CA LEU A 30 16.73 -12.98 -5.46
C LEU A 30 16.63 -14.49 -5.22
N GLU A 31 15.98 -14.91 -4.14
CA GLU A 31 15.75 -16.32 -3.83
C GLU A 31 14.86 -17.05 -4.86
N ARG A 32 13.95 -16.33 -5.51
CA ARG A 32 13.12 -16.88 -6.60
C ARG A 32 13.89 -17.04 -7.91
N THR A 33 15.12 -16.55 -7.98
CA THR A 33 15.95 -16.66 -9.17
C THR A 33 16.39 -18.12 -9.37
N PRO A 34 16.02 -18.74 -10.49
CA PRO A 34 16.17 -20.18 -10.70
C PRO A 34 17.60 -20.69 -10.64
N SER A 35 18.50 -19.94 -11.26
CA SER A 35 19.90 -20.35 -11.44
C SER A 35 20.81 -19.93 -10.29
N LEU A 36 20.29 -19.24 -9.25
CA LEU A 36 21.11 -18.61 -8.23
C LEU A 36 22.07 -19.57 -7.51
N ALA A 37 21.63 -20.79 -7.23
CA ALA A 37 22.44 -21.79 -6.53
C ALA A 37 23.59 -22.32 -7.41
N LEU A 38 23.40 -22.34 -8.76
CA LEU A 38 24.37 -22.85 -9.72
C LEU A 38 25.30 -21.76 -10.26
N GLU A 39 24.70 -20.60 -10.61
CA GLU A 39 25.42 -19.51 -11.27
C GLU A 39 26.00 -18.49 -10.29
N ARG A 40 25.55 -18.51 -9.03
CA ARG A 40 26.07 -17.66 -7.95
C ARG A 40 26.14 -16.18 -8.35
N GLU A 41 27.35 -15.63 -8.48
CA GLU A 41 27.61 -14.25 -8.90
C GLU A 41 27.15 -13.92 -10.34
N ASN A 42 26.97 -14.93 -11.18
CA ASN A 42 26.54 -14.75 -12.56
C ASN A 42 25.02 -14.82 -12.75
N ALA A 43 24.27 -15.12 -11.70
CA ALA A 43 22.82 -15.23 -11.77
C ALA A 43 22.17 -13.93 -12.26
N ILE A 44 21.22 -14.09 -13.21
CA ILE A 44 20.39 -12.99 -13.73
C ILE A 44 19.11 -12.93 -12.90
N VAL A 45 18.91 -11.82 -12.21
CA VAL A 45 17.73 -11.59 -11.36
C VAL A 45 16.72 -10.75 -12.12
N SER A 46 15.47 -11.21 -12.16
CA SER A 46 14.34 -10.44 -12.67
C SER A 46 13.48 -9.92 -11.53
N TYR A 47 13.07 -8.66 -11.58
CA TYR A 47 12.30 -8.02 -10.52
C TYR A 47 10.82 -7.88 -10.89
N ASP A 48 9.93 -8.19 -9.95
CA ASP A 48 8.50 -7.93 -10.10
C ASP A 48 8.20 -6.47 -9.74
N LYS A 49 7.89 -5.68 -10.77
CA LYS A 49 7.56 -4.26 -10.61
C LYS A 49 6.26 -4.03 -9.86
N ILE A 50 5.28 -4.92 -10.00
CA ILE A 50 3.96 -4.76 -9.36
C ILE A 50 4.10 -4.88 -7.84
N GLU A 51 4.82 -5.91 -7.36
CA GLU A 51 5.08 -6.06 -5.91
C GLU A 51 5.88 -4.86 -5.37
N LEU A 52 6.81 -4.34 -6.15
CA LEU A 52 7.63 -3.19 -5.77
C LEU A 52 6.81 -1.90 -5.68
N ASP A 53 5.96 -1.62 -6.67
CA ASP A 53 5.08 -0.46 -6.69
C ASP A 53 4.08 -0.48 -5.52
N GLU A 54 3.60 -1.67 -5.14
CA GLU A 54 2.76 -1.84 -3.96
C GLU A 54 3.50 -1.45 -2.67
N ILE A 55 4.76 -1.83 -2.51
CA ILE A 55 5.57 -1.46 -1.34
C ILE A 55 5.82 0.05 -1.31
N LEU A 56 6.13 0.66 -2.46
CA LEU A 56 6.41 2.08 -2.58
C LEU A 56 5.17 2.94 -2.30
N SER A 57 3.98 2.49 -2.70
CA SER A 57 2.72 3.20 -2.44
C SER A 57 2.38 3.32 -0.96
N ASP A 58 2.97 2.46 -0.13
CA ASP A 58 2.76 2.40 1.33
C ASP A 58 3.94 3.01 2.12
N ALA A 59 4.70 3.88 1.45
CA ALA A 59 5.83 4.55 2.10
C ALA A 59 5.35 5.49 3.22
N PRO A 60 5.94 5.43 4.42
CA PRO A 60 5.64 6.39 5.47
C PRO A 60 6.18 7.77 5.09
N PHE A 61 5.77 8.80 5.83
CA PHE A 61 6.35 10.13 5.66
C PHE A 61 7.84 10.09 6.06
N ILE A 62 8.72 10.15 5.06
CA ILE A 62 10.18 10.15 5.23
C ILE A 62 10.81 11.31 4.47
N LEU A 63 11.94 11.79 4.97
CA LEU A 63 12.70 12.82 4.28
C LEU A 63 13.17 12.29 2.91
N GLY A 64 12.87 13.04 1.85
CA GLY A 64 13.15 12.59 0.48
C GLY A 64 12.08 11.65 -0.12
N GLY A 65 10.93 11.46 0.55
CA GLY A 65 9.85 10.60 0.07
C GLY A 65 9.32 10.95 -1.32
N GLN A 66 9.44 12.23 -1.72
CA GLN A 66 9.08 12.69 -3.07
C GLN A 66 9.94 12.09 -4.21
N TYR A 67 11.08 11.50 -3.88
CA TYR A 67 11.97 10.84 -4.86
C TYR A 67 11.78 9.33 -4.92
N LEU A 68 10.88 8.77 -4.10
CA LEU A 68 10.56 7.35 -4.16
C LEU A 68 9.79 7.05 -5.45
N SER A 69 10.42 6.22 -6.27
CA SER A 69 9.85 5.73 -7.53
C SER A 69 10.31 4.29 -7.76
N SER A 70 9.64 3.58 -8.67
CA SER A 70 10.07 2.24 -9.10
C SER A 70 11.50 2.26 -9.64
N GLU A 71 11.91 3.33 -10.33
CA GLU A 71 13.26 3.50 -10.86
C GLU A 71 14.29 3.65 -9.74
N TRP A 72 13.96 4.44 -8.69
CA TRP A 72 14.80 4.54 -7.51
C TRP A 72 14.96 3.17 -6.82
N ALA A 73 13.88 2.43 -6.63
CA ALA A 73 13.94 1.13 -5.98
C ALA A 73 14.68 0.08 -6.81
N LEU A 74 14.52 0.08 -8.12
CA LEU A 74 15.31 -0.77 -9.02
C LEU A 74 16.80 -0.42 -8.95
N SER A 75 17.16 0.87 -8.92
CA SER A 75 18.54 1.31 -8.73
C SER A 75 19.12 0.84 -7.37
N LEU A 76 18.29 0.81 -6.32
CA LEU A 76 18.68 0.26 -5.03
C LEU A 76 18.90 -1.26 -5.13
N PHE A 77 18.03 -1.98 -5.84
CA PHE A 77 18.16 -3.42 -6.07
C PHE A 77 19.43 -3.77 -6.86
N ASP A 78 19.78 -2.98 -7.87
CA ASP A 78 21.03 -3.15 -8.61
C ASP A 78 22.27 -2.99 -7.71
N ARG A 79 22.23 -2.05 -6.76
CA ARG A 79 23.28 -1.91 -5.75
C ARG A 79 23.32 -3.11 -4.79
N TYR A 80 22.16 -3.58 -4.33
CA TYR A 80 22.09 -4.77 -3.48
C TYR A 80 22.62 -6.01 -4.22
N LEU A 81 22.27 -6.16 -5.51
CA LEU A 81 22.74 -7.24 -6.34
C LEU A 81 24.27 -7.18 -6.54
N SER A 82 24.83 -5.99 -6.74
CA SER A 82 26.28 -5.82 -6.85
C SER A 82 27.01 -6.23 -5.58
N VAL A 83 26.48 -5.86 -4.40
CA VAL A 83 27.04 -6.26 -3.11
C VAL A 83 26.90 -7.77 -2.93
N PHE A 84 25.72 -8.34 -3.22
CA PHE A 84 25.51 -9.78 -3.14
C PHE A 84 26.50 -10.55 -4.03
N LYS A 85 26.69 -10.15 -5.28
CA LYS A 85 27.64 -10.78 -6.21
C LYS A 85 29.09 -10.72 -5.71
N SER A 86 29.50 -9.60 -5.13
CA SER A 86 30.81 -9.45 -4.51
C SER A 86 30.98 -10.38 -3.31
N ASP A 87 30.00 -10.41 -2.42
CA ASP A 87 30.05 -11.22 -1.22
C ASP A 87 30.04 -12.71 -1.54
N ILE A 88 29.15 -13.16 -2.44
CA ILE A 88 29.00 -14.58 -2.78
C ILE A 88 30.19 -15.12 -3.58
N SER A 89 30.89 -14.27 -4.35
CA SER A 89 32.10 -14.69 -5.07
C SER A 89 33.24 -15.07 -4.14
N THR A 90 33.30 -14.45 -2.95
CA THR A 90 34.32 -14.73 -1.93
C THR A 90 33.85 -15.73 -0.88
N TYR A 91 32.57 -16.05 -0.82
CA TYR A 91 32.00 -16.94 0.19
C TYR A 91 32.26 -18.38 -0.16
N SER A 92 32.97 -19.10 0.74
CA SER A 92 33.47 -20.47 0.50
C SER A 92 32.39 -21.56 0.57
N SER A 93 31.25 -21.29 1.21
CA SER A 93 30.14 -22.23 1.39
C SER A 93 29.03 -22.00 0.35
N SER A 94 27.95 -22.79 0.43
CA SER A 94 26.81 -22.67 -0.51
C SER A 94 26.07 -21.35 -0.38
N VAL A 95 25.34 -20.95 -1.42
CA VAL A 95 24.45 -19.77 -1.42
C VAL A 95 23.43 -19.87 -0.30
N GLU A 96 22.94 -21.06 -0.02
CA GLU A 96 22.00 -21.35 1.08
C GLU A 96 22.59 -21.05 2.46
N SER A 97 23.86 -21.44 2.65
CA SER A 97 24.59 -21.14 3.89
C SER A 97 24.79 -19.63 4.05
N TYR A 98 25.02 -18.90 2.94
CA TYR A 98 25.12 -17.46 2.94
C TYR A 98 23.82 -16.81 3.40
N PHE A 99 22.67 -17.18 2.81
CA PHE A 99 21.37 -16.65 3.23
C PHE A 99 21.00 -17.02 4.67
N SER A 100 21.26 -18.26 5.08
CA SER A 100 21.00 -18.72 6.44
C SER A 100 21.82 -17.99 7.51
N SER A 101 22.93 -17.34 7.13
CA SER A 101 23.74 -16.53 8.04
C SER A 101 23.08 -15.21 8.44
N PHE A 102 22.12 -14.69 7.65
CA PHE A 102 21.42 -13.42 7.93
C PHE A 102 20.14 -13.65 8.73
N SER A 103 19.34 -14.64 8.33
CA SER A 103 18.10 -14.97 9.00
C SER A 103 17.70 -16.42 8.72
N SER A 104 17.04 -17.04 9.69
CA SER A 104 16.44 -18.38 9.51
C SER A 104 15.31 -18.38 8.47
N ARG A 105 14.84 -17.19 8.05
CA ARG A 105 13.80 -17.00 7.02
C ARG A 105 14.30 -17.31 5.61
N TYR A 106 15.59 -17.13 5.35
CA TYR A 106 16.19 -17.31 4.02
C TYR A 106 16.86 -18.68 3.91
N LYS A 107 16.08 -19.70 3.66
CA LYS A 107 16.57 -21.07 3.39
C LYS A 107 16.22 -21.46 1.97
N LEU A 108 17.23 -21.64 1.11
CA LEU A 108 17.15 -22.36 -0.15
C LEU A 108 17.57 -23.82 0.11
N PRO A 109 17.08 -24.90 -0.40
CA PRO A 109 16.45 -25.27 -1.64
C PRO A 109 15.23 -26.20 -1.45
N SER A 110 14.59 -26.62 -2.55
CA SER A 110 13.40 -27.48 -2.57
C SER A 110 12.27 -26.91 -1.72
N ARG A 111 11.85 -25.68 -2.07
CA ARG A 111 10.83 -24.96 -1.32
C ARG A 111 9.47 -25.56 -1.51
N ILE A 112 8.72 -25.57 -0.44
CA ILE A 112 7.29 -25.85 -0.46
C ILE A 112 6.54 -24.58 -0.66
N PHE A 113 5.55 -24.65 -1.53
CA PHE A 113 4.61 -23.59 -1.82
C PHE A 113 3.21 -24.06 -1.43
N PHE A 114 2.53 -23.26 -0.63
CA PHE A 114 1.13 -23.44 -0.35
C PHE A 114 0.32 -22.45 -1.20
N HIS A 115 -0.59 -22.99 -2.01
CA HIS A 115 -1.46 -22.23 -2.88
C HIS A 115 -2.87 -22.29 -2.33
N LEU A 116 -3.49 -21.14 -2.11
CA LEU A 116 -4.93 -21.02 -1.87
C LEU A 116 -5.51 -20.15 -2.96
N LEU A 117 -6.45 -20.70 -3.71
CA LEU A 117 -7.08 -20.09 -4.87
C LEU A 117 -8.59 -20.07 -4.68
N GLU A 118 -9.26 -19.08 -5.26
CA GLU A 118 -10.72 -19.07 -5.31
C GLU A 118 -11.23 -20.12 -6.30
N SER A 119 -12.29 -20.82 -5.91
CA SER A 119 -12.98 -21.85 -6.70
C SER A 119 -14.35 -21.34 -7.13
N LYS A 120 -14.84 -21.84 -8.26
CA LYS A 120 -16.21 -21.56 -8.73
C LYS A 120 -17.28 -22.45 -8.07
N LYS A 121 -16.89 -23.36 -7.18
CA LYS A 121 -17.83 -24.25 -6.50
C LYS A 121 -18.46 -23.56 -5.30
N PRO A 122 -19.80 -23.41 -5.23
CA PRO A 122 -20.45 -22.70 -4.12
C PRO A 122 -20.23 -23.36 -2.75
N GLU A 123 -20.19 -24.69 -2.70
CA GLU A 123 -20.03 -25.48 -1.46
C GLU A 123 -18.58 -25.49 -0.95
N ALA A 124 -17.60 -25.27 -1.85
CA ALA A 124 -16.19 -25.22 -1.53
C ALA A 124 -15.52 -24.09 -2.33
N PRO A 125 -15.65 -22.86 -1.86
CA PRO A 125 -15.29 -21.66 -2.62
C PRO A 125 -13.80 -21.47 -2.78
N PHE A 126 -12.98 -22.30 -2.16
CA PHE A 126 -11.53 -22.25 -2.26
C PHE A 126 -10.95 -23.61 -2.65
N ALA A 127 -9.75 -23.59 -3.17
CA ALA A 127 -8.96 -24.78 -3.45
C ALA A 127 -7.55 -24.60 -2.91
N PHE A 128 -7.05 -25.60 -2.21
CA PHE A 128 -5.69 -25.65 -1.70
C PHE A 128 -4.86 -26.65 -2.48
N MET A 129 -3.60 -26.34 -2.69
CA MET A 129 -2.60 -27.23 -3.26
C MET A 129 -1.22 -26.92 -2.70
N ALA A 130 -0.50 -27.94 -2.27
CA ALA A 130 0.92 -27.85 -1.96
C ALA A 130 1.76 -28.29 -3.16
N THR A 131 2.78 -27.47 -3.49
CA THR A 131 3.77 -27.79 -4.52
C THR A 131 5.18 -27.67 -3.95
N TYR A 132 6.13 -28.28 -4.60
CA TYR A 132 7.56 -28.06 -4.32
C TYR A 132 8.27 -27.63 -5.59
N SER A 133 9.35 -26.87 -5.43
CA SER A 133 10.19 -26.46 -6.55
C SER A 133 11.42 -27.37 -6.64
N THR A 134 11.81 -27.70 -7.86
CA THR A 134 13.08 -28.39 -8.17
C THR A 134 13.71 -27.74 -9.40
N VAL A 135 15.03 -27.82 -9.49
CA VAL A 135 15.76 -27.32 -10.67
C VAL A 135 15.88 -28.49 -11.64
N GLY A 136 15.31 -28.32 -12.83
CA GLY A 136 15.41 -29.31 -13.88
C GLY A 136 16.81 -29.37 -14.52
N GLU A 137 17.03 -30.37 -15.37
CA GLU A 137 18.28 -30.49 -16.16
C GLU A 137 18.50 -29.31 -17.11
N ASP A 138 17.43 -28.59 -17.44
CA ASP A 138 17.45 -27.37 -18.26
C ASP A 138 17.82 -26.10 -17.46
N GLY A 139 18.14 -26.24 -16.17
CA GLY A 139 18.45 -25.14 -15.27
C GLY A 139 17.25 -24.28 -14.88
N LYS A 140 16.02 -24.66 -15.27
CA LYS A 140 14.81 -23.94 -14.91
C LYS A 140 14.16 -24.52 -13.66
N VAL A 141 13.49 -23.65 -12.89
CA VAL A 141 12.71 -24.11 -11.76
C VAL A 141 11.36 -24.62 -12.23
N HIS A 142 11.07 -25.85 -11.89
CA HIS A 142 9.80 -26.47 -12.12
C HIS A 142 9.04 -26.64 -10.81
N HIS A 143 7.75 -26.39 -10.83
CA HIS A 143 6.84 -26.59 -9.71
C HIS A 143 6.02 -27.87 -9.94
N TYR A 144 6.13 -28.80 -9.01
CA TYR A 144 5.37 -30.05 -9.06
C TYR A 144 4.46 -30.16 -7.83
N PRO A 145 3.27 -30.75 -7.99
CA PRO A 145 2.44 -31.13 -6.85
C PRO A 145 3.21 -31.98 -5.86
N LEU A 146 3.03 -31.73 -4.57
CA LEU A 146 3.81 -32.36 -3.50
C LEU A 146 3.79 -33.89 -3.53
N LYS A 147 2.71 -34.50 -4.03
CA LYS A 147 2.60 -35.94 -4.22
C LYS A 147 3.72 -36.55 -5.06
N TYR A 148 4.27 -35.81 -6.01
CA TYR A 148 5.36 -36.31 -6.86
C TYR A 148 6.70 -36.34 -6.11
N ALA A 149 6.89 -35.52 -5.07
CA ALA A 149 8.08 -35.58 -4.25
C ALA A 149 8.26 -36.93 -3.57
N LEU A 150 7.16 -37.59 -3.18
CA LEU A 150 7.19 -38.91 -2.59
C LEU A 150 7.74 -40.00 -3.55
N LYS A 151 7.51 -39.80 -4.86
CA LYS A 151 8.00 -40.72 -5.90
C LYS A 151 9.45 -40.36 -6.30
N GLU A 152 9.70 -39.07 -6.54
CA GLU A 152 11.00 -38.56 -7.01
C GLU A 152 12.12 -38.78 -5.99
N TYR A 153 11.84 -38.51 -4.72
CA TYR A 153 12.80 -38.65 -3.63
C TYR A 153 12.71 -39.98 -2.88
N SER A 154 12.02 -41.00 -3.44
CA SER A 154 11.95 -42.34 -2.83
C SER A 154 13.32 -42.98 -2.63
N SER A 155 14.30 -42.63 -3.47
CA SER A 155 15.69 -43.07 -3.39
C SER A 155 16.59 -42.19 -2.50
N SER A 156 16.10 -41.04 -2.03
CA SER A 156 16.87 -40.09 -1.22
C SER A 156 16.06 -39.62 0.00
N ILE A 157 16.07 -40.46 1.03
CA ILE A 157 15.34 -40.23 2.29
C ILE A 157 15.74 -38.92 2.93
N GLU A 158 16.97 -38.46 2.79
CA GLU A 158 17.45 -37.20 3.37
C GLU A 158 16.76 -35.98 2.74
N LYS A 159 16.67 -35.93 1.41
CA LYS A 159 15.99 -34.82 0.70
C LYS A 159 14.51 -34.79 1.02
N LEU A 160 13.87 -35.95 1.06
CA LEU A 160 12.47 -36.04 1.45
C LEU A 160 12.23 -35.58 2.88
N ALA A 161 13.12 -35.97 3.80
CA ALA A 161 13.04 -35.56 5.21
C ALA A 161 13.17 -34.05 5.39
N VAL A 162 14.05 -33.39 4.65
CA VAL A 162 14.20 -31.92 4.64
C VAL A 162 12.92 -31.25 4.16
N LEU A 163 12.38 -31.73 3.05
CA LEU A 163 11.15 -31.19 2.46
C LEU A 163 9.95 -31.31 3.43
N ILE A 164 9.74 -32.50 4.00
CA ILE A 164 8.64 -32.77 4.94
C ILE A 164 8.88 -32.08 6.29
N SER A 165 10.12 -31.78 6.66
CA SER A 165 10.46 -31.10 7.91
C SER A 165 9.75 -29.72 8.02
N SER A 166 9.69 -28.92 6.94
CA SER A 166 9.00 -27.62 6.93
C SER A 166 7.50 -27.79 7.15
N ILE A 167 6.89 -28.79 6.50
CA ILE A 167 5.45 -29.10 6.70
C ILE A 167 5.19 -29.56 8.13
N LYS A 168 6.03 -30.42 8.68
CA LYS A 168 5.90 -30.87 10.07
C LYS A 168 6.05 -29.73 11.07
N LYS A 169 6.90 -28.76 10.78
CA LYS A 169 7.04 -27.55 11.62
C LYS A 169 5.78 -26.68 11.53
N ALA A 170 5.23 -26.50 10.33
CA ALA A 170 3.96 -25.79 10.14
C ALA A 170 2.81 -26.51 10.86
N ALA A 171 2.71 -27.83 10.73
CA ALA A 171 1.68 -28.65 11.37
C ALA A 171 1.72 -28.63 12.91
N LYS A 172 2.85 -28.31 13.52
CA LYS A 172 2.92 -28.16 14.99
C LYS A 172 2.15 -26.96 15.52
N ASN A 173 2.02 -25.92 14.72
CA ASN A 173 1.45 -24.63 15.11
C ASN A 173 0.15 -24.30 14.33
N SER A 174 -0.28 -25.18 13.43
CA SER A 174 -1.47 -25.02 12.59
C SER A 174 -2.30 -26.29 12.63
N ASP A 175 -3.48 -26.21 13.21
CA ASP A 175 -4.40 -27.35 13.30
C ASP A 175 -4.88 -27.80 11.93
N ILE A 176 -5.09 -26.86 11.00
CA ILE A 176 -5.55 -27.15 9.63
C ILE A 176 -4.48 -27.95 8.86
N ILE A 177 -3.22 -27.53 8.94
CA ILE A 177 -2.11 -28.26 8.29
C ILE A 177 -1.85 -29.61 8.98
N SER A 178 -2.01 -29.67 10.28
CA SER A 178 -1.91 -30.93 11.04
C SER A 178 -2.98 -31.94 10.59
N SER A 179 -4.21 -31.49 10.43
CA SER A 179 -5.31 -32.30 9.93
C SER A 179 -5.02 -32.83 8.52
N TRP A 180 -4.69 -31.94 7.58
CA TRP A 180 -4.40 -32.33 6.20
C TRP A 180 -3.15 -33.20 6.04
N LEU A 181 -2.18 -33.06 6.94
CA LEU A 181 -1.00 -33.94 6.96
C LEU A 181 -1.36 -35.33 7.47
N ASN A 182 -2.18 -35.44 8.52
CA ASN A 182 -2.58 -36.72 9.12
C ASN A 182 -3.53 -37.53 8.17
N THR A 183 -4.41 -36.84 7.46
CA THR A 183 -5.30 -37.48 6.44
C THR A 183 -4.57 -37.75 5.13
N GLY A 184 -3.40 -37.14 4.90
CA GLY A 184 -2.67 -37.21 3.64
C GLY A 184 -3.21 -36.30 2.55
N GLU A 185 -4.22 -35.50 2.83
CA GLU A 185 -4.85 -34.56 1.88
C GLU A 185 -3.87 -33.48 1.39
N ILE A 186 -2.90 -33.09 2.19
CA ILE A 186 -1.88 -32.09 1.85
C ILE A 186 -1.09 -32.43 0.57
N PHE A 187 -1.02 -33.72 0.22
CA PHE A 187 -0.29 -34.17 -0.97
C PHE A 187 -1.08 -34.06 -2.28
N SER A 188 -2.35 -33.72 -2.22
CA SER A 188 -3.23 -33.61 -3.39
C SER A 188 -3.98 -32.30 -3.39
N PRO A 189 -4.42 -31.79 -4.56
CA PRO A 189 -5.33 -30.63 -4.59
C PRO A 189 -6.64 -30.99 -3.89
N ILE A 190 -7.07 -30.14 -2.97
CA ILE A 190 -8.32 -30.27 -2.23
C ILE A 190 -9.17 -29.03 -2.38
N TYR A 191 -10.48 -29.21 -2.31
CA TYR A 191 -11.42 -28.11 -2.19
C TYR A 191 -11.70 -27.89 -0.71
N VAL A 192 -11.69 -26.63 -0.29
CA VAL A 192 -11.80 -26.25 1.11
C VAL A 192 -12.98 -25.31 1.32
N SER A 193 -13.62 -25.44 2.45
CA SER A 193 -14.69 -24.54 2.91
C SER A 193 -14.13 -23.15 3.20
N LYS A 194 -15.03 -22.20 3.39
CA LYS A 194 -14.62 -20.82 3.79
C LYS A 194 -14.02 -20.80 5.20
N GLU A 195 -14.44 -21.68 6.09
CA GLU A 195 -13.93 -21.82 7.46
C GLU A 195 -12.48 -22.36 7.43
N GLU A 196 -12.23 -23.39 6.66
CA GLU A 196 -10.88 -23.95 6.46
C GLU A 196 -9.95 -22.94 5.78
N ALA A 197 -10.45 -22.26 4.74
CA ALA A 197 -9.69 -21.21 4.07
C ALA A 197 -9.34 -20.06 5.02
N TYR A 198 -10.26 -19.68 5.92
CA TYR A 198 -9.99 -18.65 6.93
C TYR A 198 -8.93 -19.10 7.92
N ALA A 199 -9.05 -20.31 8.47
CA ALA A 199 -8.04 -20.88 9.36
C ALA A 199 -6.65 -20.91 8.71
N PHE A 200 -6.58 -21.38 7.46
CA PHE A 200 -5.35 -21.37 6.66
C PHE A 200 -4.76 -19.96 6.49
N LEU A 201 -5.60 -18.98 6.14
CA LEU A 201 -5.16 -17.61 5.90
C LEU A 201 -4.68 -16.91 7.18
N MET A 202 -5.26 -17.26 8.34
CA MET A 202 -4.78 -16.75 9.63
C MET A 202 -3.40 -17.30 9.98
N ASP A 203 -3.10 -18.53 9.59
CA ASP A 203 -1.84 -19.21 9.87
C ASP A 203 -0.72 -18.90 8.86
N VAL A 204 -0.98 -18.10 7.81
CA VAL A 204 0.03 -17.71 6.81
C VAL A 204 1.34 -17.19 7.41
N PRO A 205 1.34 -16.32 8.43
CA PRO A 205 2.60 -15.89 9.05
C PRO A 205 3.42 -17.03 9.62
N LEU A 206 2.76 -18.05 10.20
CA LEU A 206 3.43 -19.24 10.76
C LEU A 206 4.10 -20.08 9.66
N PHE A 207 3.47 -20.16 8.48
CA PHE A 207 4.05 -20.87 7.33
C PHE A 207 5.28 -20.16 6.78
N GLU A 208 5.22 -18.84 6.71
CA GLU A 208 6.34 -18.02 6.24
C GLU A 208 7.54 -18.08 7.20
N GLU A 209 7.29 -18.13 8.50
CA GLU A 209 8.35 -18.30 9.52
C GLU A 209 9.12 -19.61 9.37
N VAL A 210 8.48 -20.69 8.94
CA VAL A 210 9.13 -21.98 8.71
C VAL A 210 9.68 -22.16 7.29
N GLY A 211 9.62 -21.10 6.47
CA GLY A 211 10.18 -21.05 5.11
C GLY A 211 9.28 -21.62 4.02
N ILE A 212 7.98 -21.79 4.28
CA ILE A 212 6.98 -22.16 3.26
C ILE A 212 6.53 -20.88 2.55
N VAL A 213 6.55 -20.89 1.24
CA VAL A 213 6.08 -19.76 0.43
C VAL A 213 4.58 -19.86 0.23
N THR A 214 3.84 -18.82 0.61
CA THR A 214 2.39 -18.80 0.45
C THR A 214 1.96 -17.99 -0.78
N ARG A 215 1.09 -18.58 -1.60
CA ARG A 215 0.41 -17.92 -2.72
C ARG A 215 -1.08 -17.87 -2.40
N ILE A 216 -1.50 -16.73 -1.91
CA ILE A 216 -2.84 -16.47 -1.41
C ILE A 216 -3.52 -15.37 -2.22
N PRO A 217 -4.87 -15.28 -2.19
CA PRO A 217 -5.60 -14.24 -2.90
C PRO A 217 -5.11 -12.82 -2.54
N GLY A 218 -4.99 -11.97 -3.56
CA GLY A 218 -4.46 -10.60 -3.39
C GLY A 218 -5.30 -9.74 -2.46
N TRP A 219 -6.62 -9.94 -2.41
CA TRP A 219 -7.51 -9.22 -1.51
C TRP A 219 -7.19 -9.47 -0.03
N TRP A 220 -6.72 -10.67 0.34
CA TRP A 220 -6.32 -10.97 1.72
C TRP A 220 -5.11 -10.17 2.15
N LYS A 221 -4.10 -10.05 1.29
CA LYS A 221 -2.89 -9.24 1.56
C LYS A 221 -3.22 -7.76 1.74
N LYS A 222 -4.20 -7.27 0.98
CA LYS A 222 -4.59 -5.84 0.94
C LYS A 222 -5.71 -5.48 1.93
N ARG A 223 -6.34 -6.45 2.63
CA ARG A 223 -7.55 -6.25 3.42
C ARG A 223 -7.47 -5.10 4.44
N LYS A 224 -6.38 -5.01 5.18
CA LYS A 224 -6.21 -3.93 6.17
C LYS A 224 -6.01 -2.56 5.54
N ARG A 225 -5.31 -2.48 4.41
CA ARG A 225 -5.05 -1.23 3.68
C ARG A 225 -6.29 -0.68 2.98
N ASN A 226 -7.16 -1.55 2.54
CA ASN A 226 -8.37 -1.19 1.82
C ASN A 226 -9.54 -0.82 2.74
N SER A 227 -9.34 -0.79 4.05
CA SER A 227 -10.34 -0.34 5.02
C SER A 227 -10.08 1.12 5.38
N ARG A 228 -11.04 2.00 5.08
CA ARG A 228 -10.91 3.45 5.24
C ARG A 228 -12.27 4.14 5.31
N ILE A 229 -12.27 5.40 5.67
CA ILE A 229 -13.43 6.28 5.53
C ILE A 229 -13.17 7.23 4.37
N ASN A 230 -14.01 7.20 3.35
CA ASN A 230 -14.00 8.16 2.26
C ASN A 230 -14.94 9.31 2.61
N ILE A 231 -14.48 10.54 2.46
CA ILE A 231 -15.35 11.71 2.60
C ILE A 231 -15.71 12.19 1.20
N GLU A 232 -16.96 12.02 0.84
CA GLU A 232 -17.53 12.59 -0.39
C GLU A 232 -17.96 14.02 -0.19
N ILE A 233 -17.79 14.82 -1.21
CA ILE A 233 -18.13 16.22 -1.23
C ILE A 233 -19.40 16.39 -2.08
N GLU A 234 -20.48 16.83 -1.46
CA GLU A 234 -21.70 17.17 -2.18
C GLU A 234 -21.78 18.70 -2.41
N ASN A 235 -21.81 19.11 -3.67
CA ASN A 235 -22.07 20.48 -4.04
C ASN A 235 -23.59 20.76 -3.96
N LYS A 236 -24.03 21.48 -2.95
CA LYS A 236 -25.41 21.96 -2.83
C LYS A 236 -25.52 23.36 -3.45
N GLY A 237 -25.86 23.41 -4.74
CA GLY A 237 -26.32 24.63 -5.39
C GLY A 237 -25.26 25.49 -6.11
N SER A 238 -25.70 26.43 -6.93
CA SER A 238 -24.91 27.29 -7.81
C SER A 238 -24.07 28.37 -7.10
N ASN A 239 -24.14 28.50 -5.80
CA ASN A 239 -23.31 29.41 -5.00
C ASN A 239 -22.33 28.58 -4.15
N CYS A 240 -21.08 28.67 -4.50
CA CYS A 240 -19.92 27.89 -3.98
C CYS A 240 -19.63 27.93 -2.46
N SER A 241 -20.59 28.21 -1.60
CA SER A 241 -20.29 28.48 -0.18
C SER A 241 -20.69 27.41 0.83
N ILE A 242 -21.40 26.37 0.44
CA ILE A 242 -21.74 25.29 1.40
C ILE A 242 -21.52 23.94 0.72
N THR A 243 -20.36 23.38 0.94
CA THR A 243 -20.02 22.00 0.62
C THR A 243 -20.42 21.13 1.80
N SER A 244 -21.36 20.21 1.62
CA SER A 244 -21.62 19.20 2.62
C SER A 244 -20.68 18.02 2.42
N PHE A 245 -20.13 17.53 3.52
CA PHE A 245 -19.21 16.38 3.53
C PHE A 245 -19.98 15.17 4.05
N ARG A 246 -19.97 14.08 3.29
CA ARG A 246 -20.57 12.81 3.72
C ARG A 246 -19.51 11.75 3.86
N PRO A 247 -19.31 11.21 5.07
CA PRO A 247 -18.44 10.06 5.24
C PRO A 247 -19.08 8.80 4.66
N LYS A 248 -18.28 7.95 4.02
CA LYS A 248 -18.63 6.62 3.54
C LYS A 248 -17.63 5.62 4.09
N MET A 249 -18.12 4.51 4.58
CA MET A 249 -17.29 3.41 5.07
C MET A 249 -16.85 2.53 3.91
N VAL A 250 -15.57 2.24 3.83
CA VAL A 250 -14.99 1.26 2.92
C VAL A 250 -14.30 0.20 3.75
N TRP A 251 -14.79 -1.03 3.69
CA TRP A 251 -14.21 -2.18 4.35
C TRP A 251 -13.56 -3.10 3.33
N GLN A 252 -12.25 -3.26 3.44
CA GLN A 252 -11.48 -4.14 2.54
C GLN A 252 -11.74 -3.89 1.03
N GLY A 253 -11.97 -2.63 0.67
CA GLY A 253 -12.23 -2.21 -0.71
C GLY A 253 -13.70 -2.22 -1.12
N VAL A 254 -14.62 -2.64 -0.24
CA VAL A 254 -16.08 -2.67 -0.49
C VAL A 254 -16.73 -1.54 0.28
N GLU A 255 -17.52 -0.70 -0.40
CA GLU A 255 -18.34 0.33 0.24
C GLU A 255 -19.49 -0.36 1.00
N ILE A 256 -19.63 -0.05 2.30
CA ILE A 256 -20.63 -0.64 3.19
C ILE A 256 -21.50 0.46 3.81
N THR A 257 -22.78 0.13 3.96
CA THR A 257 -23.78 0.98 4.62
C THR A 257 -23.87 0.65 6.11
N LYS A 258 -24.58 1.51 6.88
CA LYS A 258 -24.85 1.27 8.30
C LYS A 258 -25.59 -0.04 8.55
N ASP A 259 -26.59 -0.34 7.74
CA ASP A 259 -27.40 -1.55 7.90
C ASP A 259 -26.56 -2.79 7.57
N GLU A 260 -25.72 -2.71 6.54
CA GLU A 260 -24.81 -3.80 6.16
C GLU A 260 -23.77 -4.08 7.25
N ILE A 261 -23.21 -3.04 7.89
CA ILE A 261 -22.23 -3.25 8.97
C ILE A 261 -22.86 -3.88 10.20
N GLN A 262 -24.10 -3.52 10.54
CA GLN A 262 -24.83 -4.15 11.65
C GLN A 262 -25.10 -5.63 11.37
N ASP A 263 -25.50 -5.97 10.13
CA ASP A 263 -25.67 -7.35 9.73
C ASP A 263 -24.33 -8.12 9.80
N ILE A 264 -23.24 -7.53 9.30
CA ILE A 264 -21.90 -8.13 9.36
C ILE A 264 -21.46 -8.36 10.81
N LEU A 265 -21.65 -7.39 11.69
CA LEU A 265 -21.28 -7.48 13.11
C LEU A 265 -22.08 -8.58 13.85
N SER A 266 -23.30 -8.90 13.39
CA SER A 266 -24.10 -9.99 13.93
C SER A 266 -23.56 -11.38 13.58
N ARG A 267 -22.73 -11.49 12.54
CA ARG A 267 -22.15 -12.75 12.06
C ARG A 267 -20.99 -13.21 12.93
N THR A 268 -20.59 -14.47 12.80
CA THR A 268 -19.35 -14.98 13.40
C THR A 268 -18.13 -14.45 12.63
N GLU A 269 -16.99 -14.38 13.28
CA GLU A 269 -15.72 -14.06 12.59
C GLU A 269 -15.42 -15.08 11.49
N GLY A 270 -14.83 -14.64 10.39
CA GLY A 270 -14.53 -15.50 9.26
C GLY A 270 -14.60 -14.80 7.91
N LEU A 271 -14.64 -15.61 6.83
CA LEU A 271 -14.77 -15.11 5.47
C LEU A 271 -16.23 -15.05 5.02
N TYR A 272 -16.60 -13.95 4.40
CA TYR A 272 -17.93 -13.73 3.83
C TYR A 272 -17.84 -13.10 2.45
N LEU A 273 -18.76 -13.50 1.59
CA LEU A 273 -18.91 -12.91 0.27
C LEU A 273 -19.89 -11.73 0.34
N LEU A 274 -19.39 -10.51 0.13
CA LEU A 274 -20.19 -9.28 0.14
C LEU A 274 -20.04 -8.56 -1.19
N LYS A 275 -21.13 -8.32 -1.89
CA LYS A 275 -21.16 -7.65 -3.21
C LYS A 275 -20.15 -8.27 -4.21
N GLY A 276 -20.00 -9.60 -4.17
CA GLY A 276 -19.09 -10.33 -5.05
C GLY A 276 -17.61 -10.33 -4.63
N ASN A 277 -17.28 -9.75 -3.48
CA ASN A 277 -15.92 -9.72 -2.95
C ASN A 277 -15.85 -10.51 -1.63
N TRP A 278 -14.76 -11.26 -1.45
CA TRP A 278 -14.47 -11.90 -0.17
C TRP A 278 -13.96 -10.87 0.81
N ILE A 279 -14.55 -10.85 2.00
CA ILE A 279 -14.14 -9.99 3.11
C ILE A 279 -13.90 -10.82 4.37
N GLU A 280 -12.98 -10.37 5.20
CA GLU A 280 -12.80 -10.86 6.57
C GLU A 280 -13.73 -10.09 7.51
N VAL A 281 -14.47 -10.80 8.33
CA VAL A 281 -15.23 -10.23 9.44
C VAL A 281 -14.35 -10.27 10.69
N ASP A 282 -13.69 -9.17 10.99
CA ASP A 282 -12.99 -8.87 12.22
C ASP A 282 -13.85 -7.87 13.00
N LYS A 283 -14.57 -8.36 14.01
CA LYS A 283 -15.53 -7.57 14.76
C LYS A 283 -14.90 -6.35 15.41
N HIS A 284 -13.75 -6.53 16.03
CA HIS A 284 -13.08 -5.44 16.73
C HIS A 284 -12.73 -4.29 15.78
N SER A 285 -12.13 -4.61 14.65
CA SER A 285 -11.76 -3.60 13.64
C SER A 285 -13.01 -2.96 12.99
N LEU A 286 -14.07 -3.74 12.74
CA LEU A 286 -15.34 -3.21 12.20
C LEU A 286 -16.03 -2.27 13.19
N GLU A 287 -16.07 -2.59 14.48
CA GLU A 287 -16.60 -1.71 15.52
C GLU A 287 -15.83 -0.39 15.62
N LEU A 288 -14.50 -0.46 15.52
CA LEU A 288 -13.65 0.74 15.47
C LEU A 288 -13.94 1.59 14.24
N LEU A 289 -14.09 0.98 13.06
CA LEU A 289 -14.43 1.70 11.83
C LEU A 289 -15.80 2.37 11.94
N PHE A 290 -16.78 1.66 12.48
CA PHE A 290 -18.14 2.17 12.65
C PHE A 290 -18.18 3.34 13.63
N LYS A 291 -17.49 3.23 14.76
CA LYS A 291 -17.37 4.31 15.74
C LYS A 291 -16.72 5.57 15.14
N GLU A 292 -15.64 5.42 14.42
CA GLU A 292 -14.99 6.54 13.71
C GLU A 292 -15.95 7.19 12.69
N TYR A 293 -16.71 6.37 11.96
CA TYR A 293 -17.69 6.86 11.01
C TYR A 293 -18.80 7.67 11.71
N GLU A 294 -19.36 7.18 12.83
CA GLU A 294 -20.39 7.91 13.60
C GLU A 294 -19.88 9.23 14.16
N GLU A 295 -18.63 9.26 14.64
CA GLU A 295 -17.99 10.51 15.09
C GLU A 295 -17.90 11.55 13.97
N LEU A 296 -17.59 11.11 12.75
CA LEU A 296 -17.50 12.00 11.58
C LEU A 296 -18.87 12.42 11.06
N GLU A 297 -19.86 11.51 11.06
CA GLU A 297 -21.21 11.81 10.57
C GLU A 297 -21.93 12.84 11.46
N ASN A 298 -21.72 12.77 12.75
CA ASN A 298 -22.33 13.69 13.72
C ASN A 298 -21.61 15.03 13.86
N ARG A 299 -20.49 15.22 13.14
CA ARG A 299 -19.67 16.44 13.19
C ARG A 299 -19.84 17.26 11.93
N GLU A 300 -20.06 18.57 12.09
CA GLU A 300 -19.89 19.48 10.96
C GLU A 300 -18.41 19.52 10.54
N ILE A 301 -18.12 18.97 9.38
CA ILE A 301 -16.77 18.90 8.85
C ILE A 301 -16.58 20.11 7.92
N SER A 302 -15.70 21.04 8.30
CA SER A 302 -15.22 22.08 7.40
C SER A 302 -14.19 21.52 6.42
N LEU A 303 -14.01 22.17 5.26
CA LEU A 303 -12.98 21.78 4.30
C LEU A 303 -11.58 21.68 4.93
N LEU A 304 -11.21 22.63 5.79
CA LEU A 304 -9.92 22.62 6.49
C LEU A 304 -9.80 21.42 7.44
N SER A 305 -10.88 21.09 8.15
CA SER A 305 -10.90 19.91 9.02
C SER A 305 -10.78 18.62 8.22
N ALA A 306 -11.47 18.55 7.08
CA ALA A 306 -11.40 17.42 6.17
C ALA A 306 -9.97 17.23 5.62
N LEU A 307 -9.32 18.30 5.18
CA LEU A 307 -7.93 18.26 4.71
C LEU A 307 -6.95 17.86 5.83
N LYS A 308 -7.14 18.32 7.06
CA LYS A 308 -6.33 17.89 8.22
C LYS A 308 -6.51 16.41 8.51
N LEU A 309 -7.73 15.90 8.45
CA LEU A 309 -8.03 14.48 8.64
C LEU A 309 -7.37 13.61 7.56
N SER A 310 -7.43 14.05 6.28
CA SER A 310 -6.83 13.29 5.17
C SER A 310 -5.30 13.35 5.13
N SER A 311 -4.68 14.39 5.73
CA SER A 311 -3.22 14.54 5.75
C SER A 311 -2.50 13.58 6.71
N GLY A 312 -3.25 12.80 7.51
CA GLY A 312 -2.67 11.86 8.46
C GLY A 312 -1.96 12.51 9.65
N VAL A 313 -2.10 13.83 9.85
CA VAL A 313 -1.55 14.56 11.02
C VAL A 313 -2.17 14.02 12.31
N GLU A 314 -3.45 13.68 12.29
CA GLU A 314 -4.12 12.97 13.39
C GLU A 314 -3.99 11.46 13.15
N LYS A 315 -3.34 10.76 14.09
CA LYS A 315 -3.27 9.29 14.03
C LYS A 315 -4.65 8.70 14.30
N LYS A 316 -5.28 8.20 13.26
CA LYS A 316 -6.56 7.50 13.32
C LYS A 316 -6.36 6.00 13.05
N PRO A 317 -7.21 5.11 13.61
CA PRO A 317 -7.14 3.66 13.37
C PRO A 317 -7.28 3.32 11.88
N PHE A 318 -8.09 4.10 11.15
CA PHE A 318 -8.28 3.96 9.72
C PHE A 318 -7.92 5.25 8.97
N PRO A 319 -7.32 5.13 7.79
CA PRO A 319 -7.06 6.30 6.96
C PRO A 319 -8.36 6.95 6.51
N ILE A 320 -8.37 8.27 6.52
CA ILE A 320 -9.47 9.07 5.99
C ILE A 320 -9.01 9.64 4.67
N SER A 321 -9.73 9.37 3.59
CA SER A 321 -9.42 9.89 2.27
C SER A 321 -10.50 10.84 1.79
N ILE A 322 -10.06 11.89 1.09
CA ILE A 322 -10.93 12.87 0.44
C ILE A 322 -10.48 12.99 -1.00
N ASP A 323 -11.41 12.98 -1.92
CA ASP A 323 -11.11 13.26 -3.33
C ASP A 323 -10.90 14.76 -3.55
N VAL A 324 -9.74 15.24 -3.11
CA VAL A 324 -9.35 16.66 -3.22
C VAL A 324 -9.16 17.06 -4.67
N GLU A 325 -8.72 16.16 -5.53
CA GLU A 325 -8.44 16.47 -6.94
C GLU A 325 -9.73 16.76 -7.72
N ASN A 326 -10.76 15.94 -7.55
CA ASN A 326 -12.07 16.20 -8.14
C ASN A 326 -12.74 17.42 -7.53
N MET A 327 -12.55 17.67 -6.24
CA MET A 327 -13.02 18.88 -5.59
C MET A 327 -12.38 20.13 -6.20
N ILE A 328 -11.09 20.14 -6.36
CA ILE A 328 -10.34 21.25 -6.97
C ILE A 328 -10.79 21.45 -8.41
N LYS A 329 -10.87 20.39 -9.20
CA LYS A 329 -11.31 20.46 -10.61
C LYS A 329 -12.74 20.97 -10.75
N SER A 330 -13.67 20.51 -9.92
CA SER A 330 -15.07 20.91 -10.00
C SER A 330 -15.34 22.29 -9.43
N SER A 331 -14.67 22.70 -8.36
CA SER A 331 -14.93 23.95 -7.65
C SER A 331 -14.06 25.11 -8.12
N ILE A 332 -12.86 24.85 -8.64
CA ILE A 332 -11.90 25.92 -9.01
C ILE A 332 -12.03 26.32 -10.48
N ILE A 333 -12.41 25.41 -11.38
CA ILE A 333 -12.24 25.63 -12.82
C ILE A 333 -13.48 26.17 -13.51
N SER A 334 -14.70 25.86 -13.04
CA SER A 334 -15.92 26.10 -13.85
C SER A 334 -16.33 27.55 -14.02
N ASP A 335 -16.08 28.44 -13.04
CA ASP A 335 -16.62 29.83 -13.05
C ASP A 335 -15.60 30.89 -12.64
N LEU A 336 -14.32 30.67 -12.82
CA LEU A 336 -13.31 31.68 -12.52
C LEU A 336 -13.14 32.66 -13.67
N PRO A 337 -13.03 33.96 -13.39
CA PRO A 337 -12.72 34.93 -14.42
C PRO A 337 -11.38 34.62 -15.06
N SER A 338 -11.37 34.61 -16.39
CA SER A 338 -10.14 34.35 -17.16
C SER A 338 -9.17 35.52 -17.16
N TYR A 339 -9.66 36.69 -16.83
CA TYR A 339 -8.91 37.96 -16.81
C TYR A 339 -9.27 38.75 -15.57
N PRO A 340 -8.35 39.59 -15.06
CA PRO A 340 -8.67 40.53 -13.99
C PRO A 340 -9.73 41.57 -14.45
N PRO A 341 -10.38 42.26 -13.50
CA PRO A 341 -11.39 43.27 -13.83
C PRO A 341 -10.81 44.42 -14.66
N GLN A 342 -11.66 45.12 -15.36
CA GLN A 342 -11.24 46.26 -16.22
C GLN A 342 -10.53 47.38 -15.48
N SER A 343 -10.72 47.49 -14.17
CA SER A 343 -10.01 48.43 -13.30
C SER A 343 -8.54 48.10 -13.13
N PHE A 344 -8.15 46.88 -13.42
CA PHE A 344 -6.72 46.47 -13.40
C PHE A 344 -6.04 46.89 -14.71
N THR A 345 -5.15 47.86 -14.66
CA THR A 345 -4.49 48.45 -15.83
C THR A 345 -3.28 47.68 -16.34
N GLY A 346 -2.84 46.67 -15.58
CA GLY A 346 -1.71 45.82 -15.94
C GLY A 346 -2.06 44.71 -16.95
N THR A 347 -1.04 44.17 -17.62
CA THR A 347 -1.17 43.00 -18.50
C THR A 347 -0.49 41.80 -17.88
N LEU A 348 -1.25 40.75 -17.60
CA LEU A 348 -0.70 39.49 -17.08
C LEU A 348 -0.11 38.63 -18.21
N ARG A 349 1.06 38.10 -18.01
CA ARG A 349 1.63 37.03 -18.85
C ARG A 349 0.78 35.76 -18.72
N PRO A 350 0.83 34.81 -19.67
CA PRO A 350 0.02 33.58 -19.60
C PRO A 350 0.12 32.87 -18.24
N TYR A 351 1.34 32.61 -17.73
CA TYR A 351 1.54 31.94 -16.45
C TYR A 351 1.03 32.77 -15.24
N GLN A 352 1.16 34.10 -15.28
CA GLN A 352 0.64 34.96 -14.23
C GLN A 352 -0.91 34.97 -14.21
N ARG A 353 -1.52 34.82 -15.37
CA ARG A 353 -2.97 34.66 -15.47
C ARG A 353 -3.42 33.33 -14.86
N ASP A 354 -2.63 32.26 -15.04
CA ASP A 354 -2.91 30.96 -14.42
C ASP A 354 -2.74 31.05 -12.89
N GLY A 355 -1.68 31.73 -12.40
CA GLY A 355 -1.48 32.04 -10.98
C GLY A 355 -2.62 32.86 -10.38
N TYR A 356 -3.06 33.93 -11.08
CA TYR A 356 -4.22 34.72 -10.67
C TYR A 356 -5.49 33.85 -10.54
N ARG A 357 -5.78 33.02 -11.53
CA ARG A 357 -6.94 32.11 -11.49
C ARG A 357 -6.83 31.12 -10.33
N TRP A 358 -5.63 30.59 -10.11
CA TRP A 358 -5.38 29.69 -8.99
C TRP A 358 -5.61 30.39 -7.63
N LEU A 359 -5.10 31.62 -7.45
CA LEU A 359 -5.36 32.43 -6.26
C LEU A 359 -6.85 32.61 -5.99
N MET A 360 -7.61 32.95 -7.05
CA MET A 360 -9.05 33.09 -6.98
C MET A 360 -9.76 31.80 -6.58
N GLY A 361 -9.31 30.68 -7.12
CA GLY A 361 -9.87 29.36 -6.83
C GLY A 361 -9.66 28.95 -5.38
N ILE A 362 -8.43 29.05 -4.88
CA ILE A 362 -8.09 28.70 -3.51
C ILE A 362 -8.81 29.60 -2.50
N SER A 363 -8.92 30.90 -2.81
CA SER A 363 -9.67 31.84 -1.97
C SER A 363 -11.15 31.51 -1.85
N ARG A 364 -11.80 31.04 -2.94
CA ARG A 364 -13.19 30.59 -2.88
C ARG A 364 -13.41 29.44 -1.92
N LEU A 365 -12.40 28.61 -1.73
CA LEU A 365 -12.39 27.52 -0.76
C LEU A 365 -12.12 27.98 0.67
N SER A 366 -11.97 29.29 0.90
CA SER A 366 -11.57 29.88 2.20
C SER A 366 -10.21 29.31 2.69
N LEU A 367 -9.35 28.94 1.77
CA LEU A 367 -7.98 28.49 2.05
C LEU A 367 -6.99 29.64 1.77
N GLY A 368 -5.90 29.67 2.55
CA GLY A 368 -4.80 30.59 2.32
C GLY A 368 -3.86 30.06 1.24
N PRO A 369 -3.78 30.69 0.05
CA PRO A 369 -2.84 30.27 -0.98
C PRO A 369 -1.40 30.65 -0.66
N LEU A 370 -0.44 29.84 -1.12
CA LEU A 370 0.99 30.11 -1.09
C LEU A 370 1.52 30.25 -2.53
N LEU A 371 1.87 31.47 -2.94
CA LEU A 371 2.48 31.73 -4.24
C LEU A 371 4.01 31.64 -4.12
N ALA A 372 4.60 30.55 -4.58
CA ALA A 372 6.01 30.20 -4.38
C ALA A 372 6.84 30.20 -5.68
N ASP A 373 6.44 31.00 -6.69
CA ASP A 373 7.20 31.14 -7.93
C ASP A 373 8.60 31.74 -7.70
N ASP A 374 9.50 31.54 -8.66
CA ASP A 374 10.85 32.07 -8.59
C ASP A 374 10.89 33.60 -8.50
N MET A 375 12.00 34.13 -8.00
CA MET A 375 12.20 35.58 -7.89
C MET A 375 12.20 36.22 -9.28
N GLY A 376 11.53 37.36 -9.41
CA GLY A 376 11.46 38.13 -10.67
C GLY A 376 10.32 37.74 -11.61
N LEU A 377 9.55 36.68 -11.34
CA LEU A 377 8.43 36.26 -12.17
C LEU A 377 7.16 37.12 -12.00
N GLY A 378 7.18 38.12 -11.12
CA GLY A 378 6.10 39.11 -11.00
C GLY A 378 4.96 38.69 -10.07
N LYS A 379 5.23 37.91 -9.03
CA LYS A 379 4.25 37.56 -7.98
C LYS A 379 3.44 38.74 -7.47
N THR A 380 4.08 39.88 -7.32
CA THR A 380 3.44 41.16 -6.90
C THR A 380 2.32 41.57 -7.85
N VAL A 381 2.52 41.42 -9.16
CA VAL A 381 1.52 41.77 -10.17
C VAL A 381 0.32 40.84 -10.10
N GLU A 382 0.56 39.55 -9.86
CA GLU A 382 -0.52 38.54 -9.68
C GLU A 382 -1.35 38.84 -8.42
N ILE A 383 -0.69 39.19 -7.32
CA ILE A 383 -1.36 39.59 -6.06
C ILE A 383 -2.16 40.86 -6.26
N LEU A 384 -1.63 41.87 -6.97
CA LEU A 384 -2.36 43.11 -7.26
C LEU A 384 -3.62 42.85 -8.12
N ALA A 385 -3.50 42.00 -9.13
CA ALA A 385 -4.62 41.58 -9.93
C ALA A 385 -5.72 40.88 -9.11
N TYR A 386 -5.27 39.97 -8.21
CA TYR A 386 -6.15 39.28 -7.27
C TYR A 386 -6.86 40.26 -6.32
N LEU A 387 -6.14 41.20 -5.71
CA LEU A 387 -6.67 42.18 -4.76
C LEU A 387 -7.67 43.11 -5.46
N GLU A 388 -7.44 43.51 -6.71
CA GLU A 388 -8.36 44.32 -7.50
C GLU A 388 -9.65 43.56 -7.81
N GLU A 389 -9.56 42.25 -8.07
CA GLU A 389 -10.76 41.39 -8.19
C GLU A 389 -11.55 41.32 -6.89
N VAL A 390 -10.89 41.14 -5.75
CA VAL A 390 -11.54 41.13 -4.44
C VAL A 390 -12.25 42.47 -4.18
N ARG A 391 -11.60 43.57 -4.47
CA ARG A 391 -12.17 44.93 -4.32
C ARG A 391 -13.33 45.19 -5.27
N SER A 392 -13.26 44.70 -6.51
CA SER A 392 -14.35 44.84 -7.48
C SER A 392 -15.64 44.16 -7.02
N ARG A 393 -15.51 43.05 -6.32
CA ARG A 393 -16.64 42.28 -5.77
C ARG A 393 -17.16 42.83 -4.44
N ASN A 394 -16.26 43.34 -3.61
CA ASN A 394 -16.59 43.90 -2.29
C ASN A 394 -15.81 45.20 -2.08
N LYS A 395 -16.49 46.32 -2.25
CA LYS A 395 -15.90 47.67 -2.08
C LYS A 395 -15.42 47.95 -0.65
N ASP A 396 -15.99 47.25 0.32
CA ASP A 396 -15.61 47.38 1.74
C ASP A 396 -14.50 46.45 2.17
N ALA A 397 -13.95 45.66 1.25
CA ALA A 397 -12.84 44.74 1.54
C ALA A 397 -11.61 45.49 2.08
N LYS A 398 -11.12 45.07 3.23
CA LYS A 398 -9.89 45.57 3.85
C LYS A 398 -8.76 44.55 3.67
N VAL A 399 -7.60 45.08 3.30
CA VAL A 399 -6.40 44.23 3.08
C VAL A 399 -5.32 44.66 4.06
N LEU A 400 -4.75 43.71 4.76
CA LEU A 400 -3.54 43.90 5.57
C LEU A 400 -2.35 43.30 4.82
N LEU A 401 -1.39 44.14 4.46
CA LEU A 401 -0.17 43.72 3.79
C LEU A 401 1.00 43.78 4.77
N ILE A 402 1.67 42.63 4.96
CA ILE A 402 2.85 42.53 5.81
C ILE A 402 4.06 42.33 4.91
N VAL A 403 4.99 43.29 4.88
CA VAL A 403 6.16 43.27 4.01
C VAL A 403 7.40 43.68 4.79
N PRO A 404 8.62 43.30 4.35
CA PRO A 404 9.85 43.85 4.88
C PRO A 404 9.90 45.38 4.75
N ALA A 405 10.54 46.03 5.72
CA ALA A 405 10.65 47.52 5.75
C ALA A 405 11.24 48.12 4.46
N SER A 406 12.14 47.41 3.80
CA SER A 406 12.74 47.81 2.51
C SER A 406 11.74 47.88 1.35
N LEU A 407 10.59 47.23 1.46
CA LEU A 407 9.57 47.20 0.41
C LEU A 407 8.38 48.14 0.67
N LEU A 408 8.35 48.80 1.83
CA LEU A 408 7.24 49.70 2.17
C LEU A 408 7.05 50.83 1.11
N GLY A 409 8.13 51.37 0.60
CA GLY A 409 8.10 52.43 -0.43
C GLY A 409 7.59 51.94 -1.79
N ASN A 410 7.59 50.66 -2.06
CA ASN A 410 7.10 50.07 -3.32
C ASN A 410 5.58 49.75 -3.29
N TRP A 411 5.02 49.72 -2.08
CA TRP A 411 3.61 49.38 -1.85
C TRP A 411 2.76 50.56 -1.37
N GLY A 412 3.37 51.75 -1.20
CA GLY A 412 2.75 53.01 -0.76
C GLY A 412 2.16 53.82 -1.88
#